data_5c238451fa325d67061ebc6380101d5b
#
_entry.id   5c238451fa325d67061ebc6380101d5b
#
_cell.length_a   1.000
_cell.length_b   1.000
_cell.length_c   1.000
_cell.angle_alpha   90.00
_cell.angle_beta   90.00
_cell.angle_gamma   90.00
#
_symmetry.space_group_name_H-M   'P 1'
#
loop_
_entity.id
_entity.type
_entity.pdbx_description
1 polymer ?
#
loop_
_entity_poly.entity_id
_entity_poly.type
_entity_poly.pdbx_seq_one_letter_code
_entity_poly.pdbx_strand_id
1 'polypeptide(L)'
;MKTEIIISGFGGQGVLSMGKILAYSGLMEDKEVTWMPAYGPEQRGGTANVTVIVSDSRISSPILSHYDVAIVLNQPSLDKFEPKVKPGGILIYDGYGVMNPPQRKDITIYRIDAMDKAAEMKNSKVFNMIVLGGLLKVCPVVSTDGLNKALYKSLPERHHNLIPLNMKAVEEGMKMIEEID
;
A
#
# COMPACT_ATOMS: atom_id res chain seq x y z
N MET A 1 13.33 -5.76 12.89
CA MET A 1 11.96 -5.33 12.52
C MET A 1 11.41 -6.27 11.46
N LYS A 2 10.16 -6.65 11.56
CA LYS A 2 9.42 -7.37 10.52
C LYS A 2 8.03 -6.76 10.43
N THR A 3 7.59 -6.37 9.24
CA THR A 3 6.27 -5.78 9.00
C THR A 3 5.52 -6.60 7.95
N GLU A 4 4.34 -7.04 8.30
CA GLU A 4 3.46 -7.90 7.51
C GLU A 4 2.27 -7.06 7.01
N ILE A 5 2.19 -6.88 5.69
CA ILE A 5 1.29 -5.91 5.05
C ILE A 5 0.35 -6.62 4.08
N ILE A 6 -0.94 -6.29 4.14
CA ILE A 6 -1.91 -6.62 3.09
C ILE A 6 -2.32 -5.34 2.36
N ILE A 7 -2.36 -5.40 1.03
CA ILE A 7 -2.91 -4.32 0.18
C ILE A 7 -4.04 -4.93 -0.62
N SER A 8 -5.22 -4.34 -0.57
CA SER A 8 -6.41 -4.87 -1.22
C SER A 8 -7.28 -3.76 -1.80
N GLY A 9 -7.79 -4.01 -3.00
CA GLY A 9 -8.65 -3.09 -3.72
C GLY A 9 -9.24 -3.73 -4.97
N PHE A 10 -9.85 -2.94 -5.85
CA PHE A 10 -10.32 -3.43 -7.14
C PHE A 10 -9.16 -3.61 -8.12
N GLY A 11 -9.34 -4.51 -9.08
CA GLY A 11 -8.47 -4.56 -10.26
C GLY A 11 -8.41 -3.18 -10.94
N GLY A 12 -7.22 -2.77 -11.36
CA GLY A 12 -7.00 -1.44 -11.96
C GLY A 12 -6.60 -0.34 -10.98
N GLN A 13 -6.70 -0.54 -9.67
CA GLN A 13 -6.21 0.42 -8.67
C GLN A 13 -4.70 0.35 -8.42
N GLY A 14 -3.99 -0.52 -9.13
CA GLY A 14 -2.54 -0.67 -8.98
C GLY A 14 -2.09 -1.38 -7.71
N VAL A 15 -2.96 -2.22 -7.14
CA VAL A 15 -2.69 -2.97 -5.89
C VAL A 15 -1.44 -3.84 -6.01
N LEU A 16 -1.34 -4.64 -7.07
CA LEU A 16 -0.20 -5.56 -7.27
C LEU A 16 1.09 -4.79 -7.53
N SER A 17 1.02 -3.71 -8.33
CA SER A 17 2.15 -2.83 -8.60
C SER A 17 2.63 -2.13 -7.34
N MET A 18 1.72 -1.69 -6.49
CA MET A 18 2.02 -1.06 -5.21
C MET A 18 2.84 -2.00 -4.31
N GLY A 19 2.38 -3.24 -4.17
CA GLY A 19 3.09 -4.27 -3.41
C GLY A 19 4.45 -4.61 -4.00
N LYS A 20 4.55 -4.68 -5.32
CA LYS A 20 5.80 -4.95 -6.03
C LYS A 20 6.83 -3.84 -5.82
N ILE A 21 6.42 -2.58 -5.93
CA ILE A 21 7.29 -1.42 -5.69
C ILE A 21 7.77 -1.43 -4.24
N LEU A 22 6.89 -1.70 -3.29
CA LEU A 22 7.25 -1.79 -1.87
C LEU A 22 8.28 -2.90 -1.62
N ALA A 23 8.10 -4.08 -2.21
CA ALA A 23 9.04 -5.18 -2.10
C ALA A 23 10.42 -4.84 -2.70
N TYR A 24 10.45 -4.24 -3.90
CA TYR A 24 11.69 -3.76 -4.50
C TYR A 24 12.38 -2.70 -3.65
N SER A 25 11.60 -1.82 -3.01
CA SER A 25 12.14 -0.80 -2.09
C SER A 25 12.87 -1.44 -0.92
N GLY A 26 12.32 -2.51 -0.36
CA GLY A 26 13.00 -3.30 0.67
C GLY A 26 14.29 -3.93 0.19
N LEU A 27 14.30 -4.49 -1.03
CA LEU A 27 15.51 -5.05 -1.64
C LEU A 27 16.61 -4.00 -1.85
N MET A 28 16.23 -2.76 -2.22
CA MET A 28 17.19 -1.67 -2.37
C MET A 28 17.87 -1.29 -1.05
N GLU A 29 17.30 -1.67 0.07
CA GLU A 29 17.80 -1.44 1.43
C GLU A 29 18.35 -2.71 2.08
N ASP A 30 18.68 -3.73 1.29
CA ASP A 30 19.22 -5.02 1.75
C ASP A 30 18.33 -5.74 2.76
N LYS A 31 17.00 -5.54 2.67
CA LYS A 31 16.03 -6.22 3.52
C LYS A 31 15.54 -7.51 2.86
N GLU A 32 15.11 -8.45 3.70
CA GLU A 32 14.36 -9.62 3.26
C GLU A 32 12.93 -9.20 2.93
N VAL A 33 12.43 -9.66 1.78
CA VAL A 33 11.08 -9.32 1.34
C VAL A 33 10.35 -10.53 0.77
N THR A 34 9.02 -10.53 0.91
CA THR A 34 8.15 -11.42 0.13
C THR A 34 7.08 -10.59 -0.55
N TRP A 35 6.67 -11.01 -1.74
CA TRP A 35 5.58 -10.43 -2.50
C TRP A 35 4.71 -11.58 -2.99
N MET A 36 3.48 -11.66 -2.48
CA MET A 36 2.58 -12.76 -2.78
C MET A 36 1.21 -12.22 -3.20
N PRO A 37 0.97 -12.11 -4.51
CA PRO A 37 -0.33 -11.71 -5.02
C PRO A 37 -1.33 -12.85 -4.89
N ALA A 38 -2.58 -12.51 -4.60
CA ALA A 38 -3.70 -13.44 -4.63
C ALA A 38 -4.63 -13.06 -5.80
N TYR A 39 -4.79 -13.98 -6.71
CA TYR A 39 -5.76 -13.89 -7.80
C TYR A 39 -6.91 -14.85 -7.49
N GLY A 40 -8.08 -14.30 -7.25
CA GLY A 40 -9.29 -15.11 -7.16
C GLY A 40 -9.97 -15.25 -8.53
N PRO A 41 -10.91 -16.21 -8.68
CA PRO A 41 -11.74 -16.31 -9.89
C PRO A 41 -12.61 -15.07 -10.12
N GLU A 42 -12.60 -14.11 -9.19
CA GLU A 42 -13.39 -12.88 -9.15
C GLU A 42 -12.72 -11.70 -9.83
N GLN A 43 -11.74 -11.91 -10.74
CA GLN A 43 -10.90 -10.86 -11.32
C GLN A 43 -11.66 -9.78 -12.12
N ARG A 44 -12.86 -10.05 -12.58
CA ARG A 44 -13.71 -9.05 -13.23
C ARG A 44 -14.71 -8.48 -12.22
N GLY A 45 -14.31 -7.35 -11.59
CA GLY A 45 -15.12 -6.70 -10.54
C GLY A 45 -14.88 -7.24 -9.14
N GLY A 46 -13.94 -8.20 -8.96
CA GLY A 46 -13.51 -8.71 -7.66
C GLY A 46 -12.33 -7.93 -7.05
N THR A 47 -11.99 -8.26 -5.82
CA THR A 47 -10.85 -7.68 -5.12
C THR A 47 -9.53 -8.31 -5.56
N ALA A 48 -8.57 -7.47 -5.94
CA ALA A 48 -7.18 -7.86 -6.06
C ALA A 48 -6.51 -7.63 -4.70
N ASN A 49 -5.66 -8.54 -4.27
CA ASN A 49 -4.87 -8.31 -3.06
C ASN A 49 -3.45 -8.86 -3.19
N VAL A 50 -2.55 -8.29 -2.40
CA VAL A 50 -1.15 -8.70 -2.33
C VAL A 50 -0.67 -8.61 -0.90
N THR A 51 0.04 -9.65 -0.47
CA THR A 51 0.73 -9.66 0.82
C THR A 51 2.20 -9.33 0.58
N VAL A 52 2.72 -8.39 1.37
CA VAL A 52 4.13 -8.00 1.35
C VAL A 52 4.68 -8.11 2.77
N ILE A 53 5.82 -8.78 2.91
CA ILE A 53 6.58 -8.80 4.17
C ILE A 53 7.89 -8.07 3.91
N VAL A 54 8.24 -7.14 4.77
CA VAL A 54 9.54 -6.47 4.77
C VAL A 54 10.20 -6.72 6.13
N SER A 55 11.41 -7.29 6.14
CA SER A 55 12.06 -7.72 7.37
C SER A 55 13.57 -7.48 7.33
N ASP A 56 14.14 -7.18 8.49
CA ASP A 56 15.60 -7.12 8.68
C ASP A 56 16.22 -8.52 8.87
N SER A 57 15.39 -9.54 9.07
CA SER A 57 15.81 -10.92 9.29
C SER A 57 15.08 -11.87 8.36
N ARG A 58 15.58 -13.09 8.27
CA ARG A 58 15.02 -14.12 7.39
C ARG A 58 13.53 -14.35 7.63
N ILE A 59 12.76 -14.40 6.54
CA ILE A 59 11.33 -14.67 6.55
C ILE A 59 11.12 -16.19 6.42
N SER A 60 10.47 -16.80 7.41
CA SER A 60 10.24 -18.25 7.43
C SER A 60 9.04 -18.69 6.58
N SER A 61 8.05 -17.83 6.40
CA SER A 61 6.86 -18.12 5.59
C SER A 61 6.26 -16.83 5.02
N PRO A 62 5.87 -16.82 3.74
CA PRO A 62 5.14 -15.70 3.15
C PRO A 62 3.63 -15.76 3.40
N ILE A 63 3.13 -16.85 4.00
CA ILE A 63 1.70 -17.07 4.22
C ILE A 63 1.31 -16.42 5.55
N LEU A 64 0.34 -15.49 5.48
CA LEU A 64 -0.14 -14.73 6.63
C LEU A 64 -1.64 -14.89 6.79
N SER A 65 -2.10 -14.93 8.03
CA SER A 65 -3.52 -14.91 8.40
C SER A 65 -3.93 -13.57 9.03
N HIS A 66 -2.98 -12.86 9.61
CA HIS A 66 -3.16 -11.55 10.24
C HIS A 66 -2.02 -10.62 9.83
N TYR A 67 -2.28 -9.32 9.90
CA TYR A 67 -1.40 -8.30 9.33
C TYR A 67 -1.08 -7.20 10.34
N ASP A 68 0.15 -6.70 10.30
CA ASP A 68 0.55 -5.51 11.05
C ASP A 68 -0.07 -4.25 10.44
N VAL A 69 -0.18 -4.23 9.10
CA VAL A 69 -0.76 -3.12 8.34
C VAL A 69 -1.72 -3.66 7.28
N ALA A 70 -2.89 -3.08 7.20
CA ALA A 70 -3.84 -3.30 6.10
C ALA A 70 -4.07 -1.99 5.34
N ILE A 71 -3.88 -2.02 4.02
CA ILE A 71 -4.26 -0.94 3.12
C ILE A 71 -5.47 -1.42 2.32
N VAL A 72 -6.61 -0.79 2.52
CA VAL A 72 -7.89 -1.19 1.92
C VAL A 72 -8.47 -0.04 1.10
N LEU A 73 -8.67 -0.27 -0.18
CA LEU A 73 -8.99 0.77 -1.16
C LEU A 73 -10.46 0.75 -1.60
N ASN A 74 -11.23 -0.19 -1.09
CA ASN A 74 -12.67 -0.29 -1.34
C ASN A 74 -13.39 -0.97 -0.16
N GLN A 75 -14.72 -0.90 -0.16
CA GLN A 75 -15.52 -1.46 0.93
C GLN A 75 -15.36 -2.97 1.10
N PRO A 76 -15.42 -3.81 0.04
CA PRO A 76 -15.22 -5.25 0.21
C PRO A 76 -13.87 -5.62 0.83
N SER A 77 -12.82 -4.86 0.51
CA SER A 77 -11.48 -5.05 1.10
C SER A 77 -11.46 -4.68 2.57
N LEU A 78 -12.11 -3.58 2.95
CA LEU A 78 -12.26 -3.19 4.35
C LEU A 78 -12.98 -4.30 5.13
N ASP A 79 -14.13 -4.73 4.65
CA ASP A 79 -14.96 -5.75 5.31
C ASP A 79 -14.19 -7.06 5.51
N LYS A 80 -13.36 -7.43 4.55
CA LYS A 80 -12.56 -8.66 4.59
C LYS A 80 -11.35 -8.57 5.51
N PHE A 81 -10.64 -7.46 5.50
CA PHE A 81 -9.31 -7.35 6.12
C PHE A 81 -9.25 -6.57 7.43
N GLU A 82 -10.23 -5.72 7.74
CA GLU A 82 -10.29 -5.07 9.06
C GLU A 82 -10.23 -6.08 10.22
N PRO A 83 -11.00 -7.19 10.19
CA PRO A 83 -10.93 -8.19 11.26
C PRO A 83 -9.59 -8.89 11.38
N LYS A 84 -8.75 -8.83 10.35
CA LYS A 84 -7.46 -9.53 10.27
C LYS A 84 -6.27 -8.64 10.62
N VAL A 85 -6.48 -7.37 10.94
CA VAL A 85 -5.43 -6.51 11.48
C VAL A 85 -5.15 -6.94 12.90
N LYS A 86 -3.87 -7.14 13.23
CA LYS A 86 -3.45 -7.49 14.60
C LYS A 86 -3.83 -6.38 15.58
N PRO A 87 -4.19 -6.70 16.84
CA PRO A 87 -4.37 -5.67 17.85
C PRO A 87 -3.16 -4.74 17.93
N GLY A 88 -3.39 -3.42 17.97
CA GLY A 88 -2.33 -2.42 17.91
C GLY A 88 -1.76 -2.16 16.51
N GLY A 89 -2.26 -2.85 15.50
CA GLY A 89 -1.85 -2.65 14.10
C GLY A 89 -2.43 -1.38 13.47
N ILE A 90 -2.18 -1.23 12.17
CA ILE A 90 -2.54 -0.04 11.38
C ILE A 90 -3.49 -0.45 10.26
N LEU A 91 -4.53 0.36 10.06
CA LEU A 91 -5.41 0.26 8.90
C LEU A 91 -5.41 1.60 8.16
N ILE A 92 -5.13 1.57 6.86
CA ILE A 92 -5.17 2.74 5.98
C ILE A 92 -6.28 2.49 4.95
N TYR A 93 -7.21 3.44 4.80
CA TYR A 93 -8.26 3.32 3.80
C TYR A 93 -8.38 4.58 2.94
N ASP A 94 -8.80 4.38 1.67
CA ASP A 94 -9.11 5.50 0.78
C ASP A 94 -10.55 5.95 1.00
N GLY A 95 -10.73 7.24 1.30
CA GLY A 95 -12.04 7.79 1.64
C GLY A 95 -13.06 7.74 0.50
N TYR A 96 -12.61 7.71 -0.76
CA TYR A 96 -13.50 7.57 -1.91
C TYR A 96 -14.04 6.15 -2.07
N GLY A 97 -13.19 5.14 -1.86
CA GLY A 97 -13.56 3.74 -2.07
C GLY A 97 -14.28 3.07 -0.90
N VAL A 98 -14.28 3.69 0.27
CA VAL A 98 -14.87 3.15 1.50
C VAL A 98 -16.01 4.04 1.96
N MET A 99 -17.25 3.52 1.89
CA MET A 99 -18.45 4.26 2.25
C MET A 99 -18.80 4.15 3.74
N ASN A 100 -18.62 2.95 4.32
CA ASN A 100 -18.83 2.69 5.73
C ASN A 100 -17.46 2.63 6.42
N PRO A 101 -17.14 3.57 7.35
CA PRO A 101 -15.82 3.65 7.93
C PRO A 101 -15.47 2.42 8.78
N PRO A 102 -14.17 2.19 9.05
CA PRO A 102 -13.74 1.14 9.98
C PRO A 102 -14.36 1.28 11.37
N GLN A 103 -14.58 0.17 12.05
CA GLN A 103 -15.28 0.13 13.34
C GLN A 103 -14.38 -0.25 14.51
N ARG A 104 -13.22 -0.85 14.27
CA ARG A 104 -12.34 -1.32 15.35
C ARG A 104 -11.72 -0.17 16.13
N LYS A 105 -11.56 -0.39 17.45
CA LYS A 105 -11.01 0.61 18.39
C LYS A 105 -9.65 0.21 18.98
N ASP A 106 -9.19 -1.00 18.66
CA ASP A 106 -7.92 -1.55 19.14
C ASP A 106 -6.79 -1.46 18.11
N ILE A 107 -7.02 -0.75 17.01
CA ILE A 107 -6.05 -0.50 15.94
C ILE A 107 -6.00 1.01 15.65
N THR A 108 -4.92 1.47 15.03
CA THR A 108 -4.83 2.85 14.56
C THR A 108 -5.36 2.94 13.13
N ILE A 109 -6.28 3.84 12.91
CA ILE A 109 -6.97 3.99 11.61
C ILE A 109 -6.55 5.31 10.98
N TYR A 110 -6.13 5.23 9.71
CA TYR A 110 -5.77 6.39 8.89
C TYR A 110 -6.65 6.45 7.66
N ARG A 111 -7.07 7.65 7.32
CA ARG A 111 -7.75 7.96 6.06
C ARG A 111 -6.80 8.68 5.12
N ILE A 112 -6.87 8.32 3.85
CA ILE A 112 -6.17 9.02 2.77
C ILE A 112 -7.15 9.22 1.61
N ASP A 113 -7.28 10.46 1.13
CA ASP A 113 -8.15 10.77 -0.01
C ASP A 113 -7.32 10.77 -1.30
N ALA A 114 -6.72 9.62 -1.58
CA ALA A 114 -5.74 9.46 -2.67
C ALA A 114 -6.40 9.57 -4.05
N MET A 115 -7.64 9.12 -4.21
CA MET A 115 -8.37 9.23 -5.47
C MET A 115 -8.61 10.70 -5.82
N ASP A 116 -9.04 11.51 -4.85
CA ASP A 116 -9.27 12.94 -5.03
C ASP A 116 -7.97 13.66 -5.36
N LYS A 117 -6.88 13.32 -4.67
CA LYS A 117 -5.57 13.93 -4.94
C LYS A 117 -5.04 13.56 -6.33
N ALA A 118 -5.21 12.32 -6.76
CA ALA A 118 -4.82 11.90 -8.11
C ALA A 118 -5.59 12.69 -9.18
N ALA A 119 -6.89 12.94 -8.95
CA ALA A 119 -7.71 13.77 -9.83
C ALA A 119 -7.21 15.24 -9.87
N GLU A 120 -6.86 15.79 -8.70
CA GLU A 120 -6.24 17.13 -8.57
C GLU A 120 -4.92 17.22 -9.36
N MET A 121 -4.09 16.18 -9.29
CA MET A 121 -2.83 16.08 -10.04
C MET A 121 -3.05 15.78 -11.53
N LYS A 122 -4.31 15.62 -11.97
CA LYS A 122 -4.72 15.29 -13.34
C LYS A 122 -4.04 14.04 -13.88
N ASN A 123 -3.77 13.07 -13.00
CA ASN A 123 -3.14 11.81 -13.38
C ASN A 123 -3.59 10.68 -12.44
N SER A 124 -4.58 9.89 -12.91
CA SER A 124 -5.10 8.75 -12.15
C SER A 124 -4.05 7.65 -11.89
N LYS A 125 -2.98 7.61 -12.68
CA LYS A 125 -1.94 6.58 -12.57
C LYS A 125 -1.04 6.77 -11.35
N VAL A 126 -1.07 7.95 -10.70
CA VAL A 126 -0.27 8.20 -9.48
C VAL A 126 -1.00 7.85 -8.19
N PHE A 127 -2.24 7.40 -8.27
CA PHE A 127 -3.05 7.01 -7.12
C PHE A 127 -2.29 6.07 -6.15
N ASN A 128 -1.72 5.00 -6.68
CA ASN A 128 -0.98 4.03 -5.88
C ASN A 128 0.26 4.64 -5.18
N MET A 129 0.91 5.61 -5.81
CA MET A 129 2.07 6.29 -5.23
C MET A 129 1.68 7.22 -4.09
N ILE A 130 0.52 7.85 -4.18
CA ILE A 130 -0.05 8.66 -3.09
C ILE A 130 -0.32 7.77 -1.88
N VAL A 131 -0.94 6.60 -2.10
CA VAL A 131 -1.22 5.63 -1.03
C VAL A 131 0.08 5.14 -0.37
N LEU A 132 1.10 4.81 -1.17
CA LEU A 132 2.41 4.41 -0.65
C LEU A 132 3.06 5.52 0.17
N GLY A 133 2.91 6.78 -0.26
CA GLY A 133 3.37 7.93 0.53
C GLY A 133 2.73 7.97 1.90
N GLY A 134 1.42 7.78 1.96
CA GLY A 134 0.68 7.68 3.22
C GLY A 134 1.22 6.55 4.12
N LEU A 135 1.43 5.37 3.55
CA LEU A 135 2.03 4.25 4.28
C LEU A 135 3.38 4.63 4.87
N LEU A 136 4.29 5.18 4.07
CA LEU A 136 5.64 5.51 4.52
C LEU A 136 5.67 6.59 5.60
N LYS A 137 4.66 7.46 5.64
CA LYS A 137 4.52 8.47 6.70
C LYS A 137 4.20 7.82 8.05
N VAL A 138 3.30 6.86 8.08
CA VAL A 138 2.77 6.28 9.33
C VAL A 138 3.46 4.98 9.72
N CYS A 139 4.08 4.31 8.75
CA CYS A 139 4.82 3.06 8.94
C CYS A 139 6.03 3.04 7.99
N PRO A 140 7.16 3.66 8.37
CA PRO A 140 8.33 3.84 7.49
C PRO A 140 9.13 2.53 7.37
N VAL A 141 8.56 1.52 6.73
CA VAL A 141 9.19 0.20 6.51
C VAL A 141 10.36 0.26 5.54
N VAL A 142 10.35 1.26 4.65
CA VAL A 142 11.44 1.60 3.73
C VAL A 142 11.55 3.12 3.64
N SER A 143 12.68 3.62 3.15
CA SER A 143 12.87 5.06 2.94
C SER A 143 12.30 5.52 1.61
N THR A 144 12.09 6.83 1.47
CA THR A 144 11.72 7.43 0.18
C THR A 144 12.84 7.29 -0.86
N ASP A 145 14.11 7.26 -0.43
CA ASP A 145 15.25 6.99 -1.31
C ASP A 145 15.22 5.56 -1.85
N GLY A 146 14.95 4.57 -0.99
CA GLY A 146 14.75 3.18 -1.40
C GLY A 146 13.60 3.03 -2.39
N LEU A 147 12.50 3.75 -2.16
CA LEU A 147 11.36 3.78 -3.08
C LEU A 147 11.73 4.37 -4.44
N ASN A 148 12.48 5.47 -4.46
CA ASN A 148 12.96 6.10 -5.70
C ASN A 148 13.84 5.15 -6.50
N LYS A 149 14.79 4.48 -5.85
CA LYS A 149 15.63 3.45 -6.47
C LYS A 149 14.81 2.28 -7.02
N ALA A 150 13.79 1.85 -6.27
CA ALA A 150 12.89 0.78 -6.71
C ALA A 150 12.12 1.16 -7.97
N LEU A 151 11.71 2.41 -8.12
CA LEU A 151 11.05 2.89 -9.34
C LEU A 151 11.97 2.81 -10.56
N TYR A 152 13.24 3.21 -10.41
CA TYR A 152 14.24 3.06 -11.48
C TYR A 152 14.49 1.59 -11.83
N LYS A 153 14.42 0.69 -10.84
CA LYS A 153 14.63 -0.74 -11.04
C LYS A 153 13.42 -1.44 -11.68
N SER A 154 12.21 -1.05 -11.30
CA SER A 154 10.98 -1.75 -11.68
C SER A 154 10.30 -1.17 -12.94
N LEU A 155 10.49 0.11 -13.24
CA LEU A 155 9.92 0.74 -14.42
C LEU A 155 10.83 0.57 -15.64
N PRO A 156 10.25 0.31 -16.84
CA PRO A 156 11.01 0.36 -18.07
C PRO A 156 11.67 1.72 -18.27
N GLU A 157 12.86 1.76 -18.86
CA GLU A 157 13.63 2.98 -19.08
C GLU A 157 12.81 4.09 -19.78
N ARG A 158 11.96 3.72 -20.72
CA ARG A 158 11.03 4.64 -21.43
C ARG A 158 10.05 5.37 -20.49
N HIS A 159 9.87 4.90 -19.25
CA HIS A 159 8.99 5.49 -18.25
C HIS A 159 9.75 6.19 -17.11
N HIS A 160 11.08 6.23 -17.15
CA HIS A 160 11.87 6.88 -16.10
C HIS A 160 11.62 8.39 -16.00
N ASN A 161 11.18 9.03 -17.07
CA ASN A 161 10.76 10.44 -17.06
C ASN A 161 9.53 10.70 -16.16
N LEU A 162 8.77 9.65 -15.81
CA LEU A 162 7.61 9.75 -14.92
C LEU A 162 8.00 9.63 -13.43
N ILE A 163 9.22 9.22 -13.12
CA ILE A 163 9.65 9.00 -11.73
C ILE A 163 9.56 10.28 -10.87
N PRO A 164 9.98 11.47 -11.35
CA PRO A 164 9.77 12.69 -10.55
C PRO A 164 8.32 12.96 -10.19
N LEU A 165 7.37 12.70 -11.10
CA LEU A 165 5.95 12.84 -10.82
C LEU A 165 5.47 11.81 -9.80
N ASN A 166 5.93 10.56 -9.92
CA ASN A 166 5.63 9.51 -8.95
C ASN A 166 6.14 9.87 -7.54
N MET A 167 7.37 10.40 -7.45
CA MET A 167 7.93 10.83 -6.16
C MET A 167 7.19 12.02 -5.57
N LYS A 168 6.72 12.95 -6.42
CA LYS A 168 5.83 14.03 -5.98
C LYS A 168 4.52 13.49 -5.40
N ALA A 169 3.94 12.48 -6.02
CA ALA A 169 2.74 11.82 -5.52
C ALA A 169 2.99 11.18 -4.14
N VAL A 170 4.13 10.55 -3.93
CA VAL A 170 4.55 10.02 -2.61
C VAL A 170 4.58 11.14 -1.57
N GLU A 171 5.20 12.27 -1.87
CA GLU A 171 5.26 13.43 -0.97
C GLU A 171 3.86 13.95 -0.63
N GLU A 172 2.96 14.03 -1.61
CA GLU A 172 1.57 14.44 -1.38
C GLU A 172 0.84 13.47 -0.46
N GLY A 173 1.02 12.17 -0.66
CA GLY A 173 0.45 11.14 0.22
C GLY A 173 0.95 11.25 1.65
N MET A 174 2.24 11.54 1.84
CA MET A 174 2.82 11.76 3.17
C MET A 174 2.22 12.98 3.90
N LYS A 175 1.85 14.01 3.15
CA LYS A 175 1.28 15.25 3.72
C LYS A 175 -0.20 15.11 4.06
N MET A 176 -0.94 14.30 3.33
CA MET A 176 -2.40 14.29 3.39
C MET A 176 -3.02 13.18 4.23
N ILE A 177 -2.24 12.18 4.62
CA ILE A 177 -2.75 11.08 5.44
C ILE A 177 -3.13 11.58 6.84
N GLU A 178 -4.30 11.20 7.33
CA GLU A 178 -4.86 11.65 8.60
C GLU A 178 -5.26 10.47 9.48
N GLU A 179 -4.93 10.55 10.76
CA GLU A 179 -5.44 9.61 11.76
C GLU A 179 -6.89 9.93 12.07
N ILE A 180 -7.72 8.90 12.15
CA ILE A 180 -9.14 9.01 12.44
C ILE A 180 -9.41 8.44 13.84
N ASP A 181 -10.13 9.19 14.69
CA ASP A 181 -10.51 8.83 16.06
C ASP A 181 -11.61 7.74 16.11
#